data_53ac62ed1f2dbc421346c9fdad9efde3
#
_entry.id   53ac62ed1f2dbc421346c9fdad9efde3
#
_cell.length_a   1.000
_cell.length_b   1.000
_cell.length_c   1.000
_cell.angle_alpha   90.00
_cell.angle_beta   90.00
_cell.angle_gamma   90.00
#
_symmetry.space_group_name_H-M   'P 1'
#
loop_
_entity.id
_entity.type
_entity.pdbx_description
1 polymer ?
#
loop_
_entity_poly.entity_id
_entity_poly.type
_entity_poly.pdbx_seq_one_letter_code
_entity_poly.pdbx_strand_id
1 'polypeptide(L)'
;MAGRIVAADIAAVRERVSIVEVIGGQVTLRPAGGGNLKGLCPFHEEKSPSFNVTPQRGVFYCFGCGKGGDAISFLMETDHLTFSESVERLAGMVGITLRYEESGDGGPRRREDTGSRRTLVAAHADAAAFYAEQLGSPGARTAREFLAQRGFDRDAALRFGCGFAPTRGTRWASTCAPRGTRRRT
;
A
#
# COMPACT_ATOMS: atom_id res chain seq x y z
N MET A 1 -14.70 -7.80 -2.69
CA MET A 1 -13.60 -8.65 -3.21
C MET A 1 -13.56 -8.43 -4.72
N ALA A 2 -12.40 -7.99 -5.25
CA ALA A 2 -12.23 -7.85 -6.69
C ALA A 2 -12.49 -9.21 -7.35
N GLY A 3 -13.14 -9.24 -8.52
CA GLY A 3 -13.31 -10.46 -9.30
C GLY A 3 -11.96 -11.11 -9.56
N ARG A 4 -11.93 -12.40 -9.85
CA ARG A 4 -10.69 -13.11 -10.19
C ARG A 4 -10.14 -12.57 -11.50
N ILE A 5 -8.88 -12.13 -11.52
CA ILE A 5 -8.22 -11.69 -12.75
C ILE A 5 -8.12 -12.86 -13.72
N VAL A 6 -8.44 -12.63 -14.99
CA VAL A 6 -8.36 -13.65 -16.04
C VAL A 6 -6.93 -14.19 -16.14
N ALA A 7 -6.78 -15.51 -16.12
CA ALA A 7 -5.47 -16.17 -16.11
C ALA A 7 -4.58 -15.78 -17.29
N ALA A 8 -5.17 -15.53 -18.47
CA ALA A 8 -4.45 -15.07 -19.67
C ALA A 8 -3.82 -13.69 -19.47
N ASP A 9 -4.48 -12.78 -18.72
CA ASP A 9 -3.96 -11.46 -18.47
C ASP A 9 -2.81 -11.50 -17.44
N ILE A 10 -2.91 -12.38 -16.44
CA ILE A 10 -1.79 -12.66 -15.51
C ILE A 10 -0.56 -13.20 -16.26
N ALA A 11 -0.77 -14.12 -17.18
CA ALA A 11 0.31 -14.65 -18.03
C ALA A 11 0.95 -13.55 -18.89
N ALA A 12 0.14 -12.69 -19.50
CA ALA A 12 0.61 -11.56 -20.32
C ALA A 12 1.40 -10.54 -19.47
N VAL A 13 1.00 -10.29 -18.24
CA VAL A 13 1.74 -9.42 -17.30
C VAL A 13 3.10 -10.03 -16.99
N ARG A 14 3.16 -11.34 -16.66
CA ARG A 14 4.41 -12.04 -16.36
C ARG A 14 5.39 -12.03 -17.53
N GLU A 15 4.88 -12.16 -18.74
CA GLU A 15 5.71 -12.19 -19.95
C GLU A 15 6.28 -10.80 -20.31
N ARG A 16 5.50 -9.74 -20.11
CA ARG A 16 5.90 -8.38 -20.47
C ARG A 16 6.71 -7.66 -19.40
N VAL A 17 6.55 -8.04 -18.13
CA VAL A 17 7.23 -7.38 -17.04
C VAL A 17 8.71 -7.74 -17.00
N SER A 18 9.55 -6.73 -17.02
CA SER A 18 10.98 -6.89 -16.75
C SER A 18 11.21 -7.02 -15.25
N ILE A 19 11.59 -8.21 -14.78
CA ILE A 19 11.92 -8.43 -13.37
C ILE A 19 13.08 -7.53 -12.91
N VAL A 20 13.99 -7.18 -13.82
CA VAL A 20 15.15 -6.32 -13.53
C VAL A 20 14.69 -4.89 -13.23
N GLU A 21 13.71 -4.38 -13.96
CA GLU A 21 13.15 -3.04 -13.71
C GLU A 21 12.39 -2.98 -12.38
N VAL A 22 11.61 -4.01 -12.09
CA VAL A 22 10.84 -4.09 -10.83
C VAL A 22 11.78 -4.14 -9.63
N ILE A 23 12.78 -5.02 -9.67
CA ILE A 23 13.72 -5.21 -8.56
C ILE A 23 14.72 -4.05 -8.49
N GLY A 24 15.17 -3.54 -9.63
CA GLY A 24 16.16 -2.46 -9.72
C GLY A 24 15.72 -1.14 -9.09
N GLY A 25 14.41 -0.94 -8.93
CA GLY A 25 13.86 0.20 -8.17
C GLY A 25 14.14 0.15 -6.66
N GLN A 26 14.45 -1.04 -6.11
CA GLN A 26 14.66 -1.23 -4.66
C GLN A 26 16.04 -1.83 -4.34
N VAL A 27 16.62 -2.61 -5.26
CA VAL A 27 17.87 -3.34 -5.05
C VAL A 27 18.90 -2.94 -6.09
N THR A 28 20.10 -2.54 -5.66
CA THR A 28 21.21 -2.29 -6.58
C THR A 28 21.73 -3.62 -7.11
N LEU A 29 21.45 -3.90 -8.38
CA LEU A 29 21.86 -5.12 -9.05
C LEU A 29 23.19 -4.94 -9.81
N ARG A 30 24.06 -5.95 -9.74
CA ARG A 30 25.35 -6.00 -10.45
C ARG A 30 25.43 -7.28 -11.28
N PRO A 31 26.09 -7.26 -12.44
CA PRO A 31 26.33 -8.46 -13.24
C PRO A 31 27.04 -9.56 -12.43
N ALA A 32 26.55 -10.80 -12.55
CA ALA A 32 27.09 -11.96 -11.85
C ALA A 32 27.55 -13.09 -12.79
N GLY A 33 27.62 -12.80 -14.10
CA GLY A 33 27.97 -13.80 -15.14
C GLY A 33 26.75 -14.56 -15.67
N GLY A 34 26.86 -15.10 -16.88
CA GLY A 34 25.80 -15.88 -17.52
C GLY A 34 24.47 -15.12 -17.73
N GLY A 35 24.49 -13.80 -17.81
CA GLY A 35 23.28 -12.99 -17.93
C GLY A 35 22.49 -12.83 -16.64
N ASN A 36 23.01 -13.35 -15.51
CA ASN A 36 22.40 -13.17 -14.18
C ASN A 36 22.88 -11.89 -13.52
N LEU A 37 22.06 -11.40 -12.59
CA LEU A 37 22.36 -10.23 -11.75
C LEU A 37 22.36 -10.65 -10.27
N LYS A 38 23.11 -9.90 -9.46
CA LYS A 38 23.26 -10.16 -8.03
C LYS A 38 23.20 -8.87 -7.25
N GLY A 39 22.58 -8.90 -6.06
CA GLY A 39 22.48 -7.75 -5.15
C GLY A 39 22.40 -8.18 -3.69
N LEU A 40 22.28 -7.20 -2.80
CA LEU A 40 21.93 -7.44 -1.41
C LEU A 40 20.43 -7.74 -1.30
N CYS A 41 20.09 -8.69 -0.45
CA CYS A 41 18.71 -9.12 -0.28
C CYS A 41 17.87 -8.04 0.45
N PRO A 42 16.68 -7.68 -0.07
CA PRO A 42 15.80 -6.75 0.62
C PRO A 42 15.02 -7.40 1.77
N PHE A 43 15.05 -8.73 1.90
CA PHE A 43 14.23 -9.50 2.84
C PHE A 43 14.98 -9.89 4.12
N HIS A 44 16.30 -9.73 4.18
CA HIS A 44 17.11 -9.95 5.38
C HIS A 44 18.39 -9.11 5.31
N GLU A 45 18.96 -8.83 6.47
CA GLU A 45 20.22 -8.10 6.56
C GLU A 45 21.39 -8.99 6.17
N GLU A 46 22.22 -8.55 5.22
CA GLU A 46 23.43 -9.24 4.78
C GLU A 46 24.51 -8.24 4.34
N LYS A 47 25.76 -8.65 4.48
CA LYS A 47 26.93 -7.84 4.05
C LYS A 47 27.47 -8.28 2.69
N SER A 48 27.22 -9.51 2.30
CA SER A 48 27.67 -10.10 1.03
C SER A 48 26.45 -10.46 0.17
N PRO A 49 26.46 -10.08 -1.13
CA PRO A 49 25.30 -10.29 -1.99
C PRO A 49 24.96 -11.77 -2.16
N SER A 50 23.76 -12.17 -1.76
CA SER A 50 23.22 -13.52 -1.95
C SER A 50 21.93 -13.56 -2.77
N PHE A 51 21.40 -12.40 -3.09
CA PHE A 51 20.17 -12.24 -3.88
C PHE A 51 20.49 -12.27 -5.37
N ASN A 52 20.01 -13.31 -6.07
CA ASN A 52 20.25 -13.52 -7.49
C ASN A 52 18.98 -13.30 -8.29
N VAL A 53 19.13 -12.66 -9.43
CA VAL A 53 18.05 -12.43 -10.42
C VAL A 53 18.47 -13.07 -11.74
N THR A 54 17.58 -13.87 -12.31
CA THR A 54 17.76 -14.51 -13.62
C THR A 54 16.77 -13.88 -14.61
N PRO A 55 17.17 -12.83 -15.33
CA PRO A 55 16.27 -12.07 -16.21
C PRO A 55 15.60 -12.93 -17.29
N GLN A 56 16.33 -13.85 -17.89
CA GLN A 56 15.82 -14.74 -18.95
C GLN A 56 14.67 -15.64 -18.46
N ARG A 57 14.64 -15.97 -17.18
CA ARG A 57 13.59 -16.79 -16.57
C ARG A 57 12.54 -15.96 -15.86
N GLY A 58 12.76 -14.66 -15.69
CA GLY A 58 11.87 -13.76 -14.94
C GLY A 58 11.76 -14.09 -13.44
N VAL A 59 12.82 -14.66 -12.84
CA VAL A 59 12.80 -15.10 -11.44
C VAL A 59 13.96 -14.53 -10.63
N PHE A 60 13.74 -14.45 -9.32
CA PHE A 60 14.80 -14.18 -8.33
C PHE A 60 14.90 -15.33 -7.33
N TYR A 61 16.05 -15.44 -6.70
CA TYR A 61 16.27 -16.36 -5.58
C TYR A 61 17.37 -15.82 -4.66
N CYS A 62 17.11 -15.83 -3.36
CA CYS A 62 18.09 -15.48 -2.33
C CYS A 62 18.67 -16.74 -1.69
N PHE A 63 19.98 -16.93 -1.83
CA PHE A 63 20.68 -18.07 -1.20
C PHE A 63 20.91 -17.88 0.31
N GLY A 64 20.71 -16.67 0.84
CA GLY A 64 20.82 -16.39 2.29
C GLY A 64 19.56 -16.78 3.05
N CYS A 65 18.39 -16.32 2.62
CA CYS A 65 17.12 -16.57 3.32
C CYS A 65 16.17 -17.56 2.63
N GLY A 66 16.53 -18.09 1.44
CA GLY A 66 15.72 -19.06 0.71
C GLY A 66 14.48 -18.48 0.00
N LYS A 67 14.22 -17.17 0.09
CA LYS A 67 13.11 -16.54 -0.63
C LYS A 67 13.38 -16.49 -2.12
N GLY A 68 12.34 -16.79 -2.92
CA GLY A 68 12.41 -16.75 -4.37
C GLY A 68 11.04 -16.66 -5.01
N GLY A 69 11.00 -16.25 -6.27
CA GLY A 69 9.76 -16.12 -7.02
C GLY A 69 9.91 -15.27 -8.27
N ASP A 70 8.78 -14.82 -8.81
CA ASP A 70 8.67 -13.90 -9.93
C ASP A 70 8.50 -12.44 -9.48
N ALA A 71 8.28 -11.53 -10.44
CA ALA A 71 8.05 -10.11 -10.14
C ALA A 71 6.80 -9.87 -9.26
N ILE A 72 5.77 -10.71 -9.39
CA ILE A 72 4.55 -10.64 -8.58
C ILE A 72 4.90 -10.99 -7.14
N SER A 73 5.57 -12.12 -6.93
CA SER A 73 6.02 -12.57 -5.60
C SER A 73 6.94 -11.55 -4.94
N PHE A 74 7.80 -10.88 -5.71
CA PHE A 74 8.67 -9.83 -5.20
C PHE A 74 7.88 -8.66 -4.62
N LEU A 75 6.89 -8.13 -5.34
CA LEU A 75 6.04 -7.04 -4.85
C LEU A 75 5.16 -7.45 -3.65
N MET A 76 4.68 -8.69 -3.63
CA MET A 76 3.94 -9.21 -2.48
C MET A 76 4.78 -9.18 -1.20
N GLU A 77 6.06 -9.54 -1.31
CA GLU A 77 6.98 -9.63 -0.17
C GLU A 77 7.55 -8.25 0.25
N THR A 78 7.86 -7.36 -0.70
CA THR A 78 8.48 -6.06 -0.40
C THR A 78 7.47 -5.00 -0.03
N ASP A 79 6.36 -4.93 -0.75
CA ASP A 79 5.35 -3.88 -0.60
C ASP A 79 4.13 -4.37 0.20
N HIS A 80 4.16 -5.63 0.68
CA HIS A 80 3.07 -6.29 1.41
C HIS A 80 1.72 -6.22 0.69
N LEU A 81 1.77 -6.31 -0.64
CA LEU A 81 0.58 -6.29 -1.49
C LEU A 81 -0.04 -7.69 -1.59
N THR A 82 -1.34 -7.73 -1.81
CA THR A 82 -2.02 -8.97 -2.21
C THR A 82 -1.61 -9.36 -3.63
N PHE A 83 -1.88 -10.61 -4.01
CA PHE A 83 -1.62 -11.09 -5.37
C PHE A 83 -2.31 -10.21 -6.43
N SER A 84 -3.58 -9.86 -6.23
CA SER A 84 -4.34 -9.04 -7.18
C SER A 84 -3.75 -7.62 -7.30
N GLU A 85 -3.42 -6.97 -6.18
CA GLU A 85 -2.80 -5.64 -6.17
C GLU A 85 -1.43 -5.64 -6.87
N SER A 86 -0.64 -6.70 -6.65
CA SER A 86 0.66 -6.86 -7.32
C SER A 86 0.51 -6.99 -8.83
N VAL A 87 -0.46 -7.80 -9.29
CA VAL A 87 -0.76 -7.95 -10.72
C VAL A 87 -1.28 -6.63 -11.32
N GLU A 88 -2.18 -5.93 -10.63
CA GLU A 88 -2.71 -4.63 -11.06
C GLU A 88 -1.59 -3.59 -11.22
N ARG A 89 -0.68 -3.52 -10.26
CA ARG A 89 0.47 -2.62 -10.30
C ARG A 89 1.40 -2.92 -11.47
N LEU A 90 1.74 -4.19 -11.66
CA LEU A 90 2.59 -4.62 -12.78
C LEU A 90 1.89 -4.41 -14.14
N ALA A 91 0.60 -4.69 -14.24
CA ALA A 91 -0.19 -4.40 -15.43
C ALA A 91 -0.18 -2.92 -15.79
N GLY A 92 -0.28 -2.04 -14.79
CA GLY A 92 -0.14 -0.59 -14.97
C GLY A 92 1.23 -0.17 -15.51
N MET A 93 2.31 -0.81 -15.06
CA MET A 93 3.68 -0.54 -15.55
C MET A 93 3.87 -0.92 -17.02
N VAL A 94 3.25 -2.01 -17.47
CA VAL A 94 3.40 -2.53 -18.84
C VAL A 94 2.23 -2.18 -19.78
N GLY A 95 1.27 -1.37 -19.30
CA GLY A 95 0.14 -0.90 -20.09
C GLY A 95 -0.87 -1.99 -20.47
N ILE A 96 -1.03 -3.02 -19.63
CA ILE A 96 -2.03 -4.08 -19.82
C ILE A 96 -3.31 -3.73 -19.09
N THR A 97 -4.43 -3.78 -19.81
CA THR A 97 -5.76 -3.67 -19.19
C THR A 97 -6.21 -5.05 -18.72
N LEU A 98 -6.42 -5.21 -17.41
CA LEU A 98 -6.85 -6.47 -16.83
C LEU A 98 -8.36 -6.70 -17.01
N ARG A 99 -8.71 -7.91 -17.33
CA ARG A 99 -10.09 -8.42 -17.36
C ARG A 99 -10.33 -9.25 -16.11
N TYR A 100 -11.54 -9.18 -15.59
CA TYR A 100 -11.95 -9.93 -14.40
C TYR A 100 -13.03 -10.93 -14.82
N GLU A 101 -12.87 -12.17 -14.33
CA GLU A 101 -13.89 -13.20 -14.51
C GLU A 101 -15.16 -12.78 -13.75
N GLU A 102 -16.29 -12.72 -14.45
CA GLU A 102 -17.58 -12.60 -13.79
C GLU A 102 -17.81 -13.92 -13.07
N SER A 103 -17.74 -13.89 -11.75
CA SER A 103 -18.19 -15.03 -10.93
C SER A 103 -19.68 -15.22 -11.22
N GLY A 104 -20.01 -16.29 -11.94
CA GLY A 104 -21.40 -16.66 -12.25
C GLY A 104 -22.14 -17.08 -10.98
N ASP A 105 -22.51 -16.11 -10.18
CA ASP A 105 -23.60 -16.22 -9.22
C ASP A 105 -24.17 -14.80 -9.00
N GLY A 106 -25.47 -14.69 -9.35
CA GLY A 106 -26.20 -13.48 -9.63
C GLY A 106 -26.15 -12.39 -8.56
N GLY A 107 -25.64 -11.25 -8.95
CA GLY A 107 -25.80 -9.98 -8.27
C GLY A 107 -24.74 -8.98 -8.74
N PRO A 108 -25.07 -7.71 -8.96
CA PRO A 108 -24.09 -6.70 -9.30
C PRO A 108 -23.15 -6.52 -8.11
N ARG A 109 -22.03 -7.27 -8.09
CA ARG A 109 -20.96 -7.08 -7.12
C ARG A 109 -20.24 -5.77 -7.47
N ARG A 110 -20.61 -4.78 -6.72
CA ARG A 110 -20.09 -3.45 -6.57
C ARG A 110 -18.57 -3.45 -6.71
N ARG A 111 -18.06 -2.59 -7.58
CA ARG A 111 -16.67 -2.11 -7.64
C ARG A 111 -16.30 -1.46 -6.30
N GLU A 112 -16.04 -2.27 -5.27
CA GLU A 112 -15.88 -1.77 -3.90
C GLU A 112 -14.43 -1.53 -3.47
N ASP A 113 -13.42 -2.02 -4.20
CA ASP A 113 -12.08 -2.03 -3.59
C ASP A 113 -11.24 -0.76 -3.85
N THR A 114 -11.29 -0.17 -5.02
CA THR A 114 -10.67 1.16 -5.24
C THR A 114 -11.50 2.28 -4.62
N GLY A 115 -12.81 2.11 -4.54
CA GLY A 115 -13.72 3.00 -3.83
C GLY A 115 -13.52 2.94 -2.32
N SER A 116 -13.35 1.76 -1.75
CA SER A 116 -13.15 1.53 -0.32
C SER A 116 -11.86 2.16 0.18
N ARG A 117 -10.73 1.97 -0.50
CA ARG A 117 -9.45 2.58 -0.10
C ARG A 117 -9.49 4.10 -0.19
N ARG A 118 -10.05 4.66 -1.28
CA ARG A 118 -10.23 6.11 -1.42
C ARG A 118 -11.15 6.68 -0.34
N THR A 119 -12.24 5.98 -0.04
CA THR A 119 -13.19 6.36 1.02
C THR A 119 -12.53 6.31 2.39
N LEU A 120 -11.71 5.28 2.66
CA LEU A 120 -10.96 5.16 3.90
C LEU A 120 -9.92 6.27 4.03
N VAL A 121 -9.14 6.54 2.97
CA VAL A 121 -8.15 7.63 2.96
C VAL A 121 -8.83 8.98 3.17
N ALA A 122 -9.96 9.24 2.51
CA ALA A 122 -10.74 10.45 2.71
C ALA A 122 -11.27 10.55 4.14
N ALA A 123 -11.82 9.47 4.70
CA ALA A 123 -12.31 9.44 6.09
C ALA A 123 -11.18 9.67 7.10
N HIS A 124 -9.98 9.14 6.84
CA HIS A 124 -8.82 9.41 7.69
C HIS A 124 -8.36 10.87 7.61
N ALA A 125 -8.38 11.47 6.40
CA ALA A 125 -8.06 12.88 6.21
C ALA A 125 -9.06 13.79 6.95
N ASP A 126 -10.35 13.48 6.85
CA ASP A 126 -11.41 14.21 7.54
C ASP A 126 -11.28 14.08 9.08
N ALA A 127 -10.95 12.87 9.57
CA ALA A 127 -10.71 12.63 10.98
C ALA A 127 -9.47 13.40 11.48
N ALA A 128 -8.38 13.40 10.72
CA ALA A 128 -7.17 14.14 11.07
C ALA A 128 -7.43 15.65 11.13
N ALA A 129 -8.15 16.20 10.17
CA ALA A 129 -8.56 17.61 10.17
C ALA A 129 -9.44 17.95 11.37
N PHE A 130 -10.41 17.09 11.68
CA PHE A 130 -11.27 17.26 12.85
C PHE A 130 -10.47 17.27 14.15
N TYR A 131 -9.57 16.32 14.38
CA TYR A 131 -8.75 16.27 15.59
C TYR A 131 -7.78 17.46 15.71
N ALA A 132 -7.21 17.92 14.58
CA ALA A 132 -6.37 19.11 14.56
C ALA A 132 -7.17 20.37 14.98
N GLU A 133 -8.40 20.53 14.50
CA GLU A 133 -9.30 21.61 14.90
C GLU A 133 -9.66 21.50 16.38
N GLN A 134 -9.96 20.30 16.88
CA GLN A 134 -10.29 20.06 18.28
C GLN A 134 -9.13 20.40 19.24
N LEU A 135 -7.89 20.39 18.78
CA LEU A 135 -6.75 20.84 19.60
C LEU A 135 -6.85 22.33 19.97
N GLY A 136 -7.53 23.14 19.16
CA GLY A 136 -7.85 24.54 19.46
C GLY A 136 -9.02 24.74 20.43
N SER A 137 -9.81 23.70 20.73
CA SER A 137 -11.00 23.78 21.55
C SER A 137 -10.70 24.05 23.05
N PRO A 138 -11.66 24.58 23.82
CA PRO A 138 -11.50 24.75 25.27
C PRO A 138 -11.19 23.45 26.00
N GLY A 139 -11.77 22.31 25.54
CA GLY A 139 -11.56 21.00 26.15
C GLY A 139 -10.13 20.43 25.97
N ALA A 140 -9.35 20.99 25.04
CA ALA A 140 -7.99 20.56 24.77
C ALA A 140 -6.91 21.32 25.58
N ARG A 141 -7.28 22.06 26.62
CA ARG A 141 -6.32 22.85 27.39
C ARG A 141 -5.15 22.02 27.93
N THR A 142 -5.43 20.92 28.58
CA THR A 142 -4.41 20.01 29.15
C THR A 142 -3.52 19.41 28.04
N ALA A 143 -4.09 19.09 26.88
CA ALA A 143 -3.30 18.59 25.74
C ALA A 143 -2.34 19.65 25.19
N ARG A 144 -2.78 20.90 25.10
CA ARG A 144 -1.90 22.01 24.69
C ARG A 144 -0.79 22.28 25.71
N GLU A 145 -1.11 22.25 27.00
CA GLU A 145 -0.12 22.40 28.08
C GLU A 145 0.93 21.28 28.02
N PHE A 146 0.49 20.05 27.78
CA PHE A 146 1.38 18.90 27.60
C PHE A 146 2.32 19.04 26.38
N LEU A 147 1.83 19.55 25.25
CA LEU A 147 2.64 19.82 24.06
C LEU A 147 3.64 20.96 24.33
N ALA A 148 3.17 22.05 24.95
CA ALA A 148 4.01 23.21 25.27
C ALA A 148 5.17 22.85 26.22
N GLN A 149 4.94 22.01 27.23
CA GLN A 149 5.99 21.51 28.14
C GLN A 149 7.10 20.73 27.41
N ARG A 150 6.81 20.22 26.19
CA ARG A 150 7.75 19.48 25.32
C ARG A 150 8.31 20.32 24.19
N GLY A 151 8.09 21.64 24.23
CA GLY A 151 8.57 22.56 23.20
C GLY A 151 7.76 22.55 21.91
N PHE A 152 6.59 21.92 21.88
CA PHE A 152 5.68 21.95 20.73
C PHE A 152 4.75 23.18 20.88
N ASP A 153 5.04 24.19 20.10
CA ASP A 153 4.12 25.32 19.89
C ASP A 153 2.99 24.94 18.90
N ARG A 154 2.14 25.91 18.61
CA ARG A 154 1.02 25.72 17.68
C ARG A 154 1.49 25.33 16.27
N ASP A 155 2.56 25.93 15.79
CA ASP A 155 3.07 25.73 14.44
C ASP A 155 3.73 24.35 14.31
N ALA A 156 4.47 23.92 15.34
CA ALA A 156 4.99 22.56 15.43
C ALA A 156 3.86 21.53 15.49
N ALA A 157 2.82 21.77 16.30
CA ALA A 157 1.67 20.88 16.38
C ALA A 157 0.96 20.71 15.02
N LEU A 158 0.79 21.80 14.27
CA LEU A 158 0.23 21.76 12.91
C LEU A 158 1.13 21.01 11.93
N ARG A 159 2.44 21.28 11.96
CA ARG A 159 3.43 20.63 11.09
C ARG A 159 3.46 19.12 11.27
N PHE A 160 3.35 18.65 12.50
CA PHE A 160 3.38 17.21 12.83
C PHE A 160 2.00 16.57 12.87
N GLY A 161 0.93 17.27 12.50
CA GLY A 161 -0.43 16.72 12.46
C GLY A 161 -0.96 16.33 13.84
N CYS A 162 -0.53 17.01 14.91
CA CYS A 162 -1.03 16.73 16.25
C CYS A 162 -2.51 17.14 16.36
N GLY A 163 -3.30 16.28 16.98
CA GLY A 163 -4.73 16.52 17.21
C GLY A 163 -5.16 16.14 18.61
N PHE A 164 -6.38 16.51 18.98
CA PHE A 164 -7.01 16.18 20.25
C PHE A 164 -8.31 15.42 20.05
N ALA A 165 -8.43 14.24 20.65
CA ALA A 165 -9.66 13.47 20.68
C ALA A 165 -10.50 13.85 21.89
N PRO A 166 -11.69 14.47 21.71
CA PRO A 166 -12.60 14.78 22.83
C PRO A 166 -13.07 13.51 23.52
N THR A 167 -13.14 13.54 24.85
CA THR A 167 -13.53 12.39 25.70
C THR A 167 -14.97 11.89 25.47
N ARG A 168 -15.82 12.64 24.80
CA ARG A 168 -17.16 12.19 24.36
C ARG A 168 -17.10 11.72 22.91
N GLY A 169 -16.83 10.42 22.74
CA GLY A 169 -16.43 9.74 21.51
C GLY A 169 -17.46 9.59 20.38
N THR A 170 -18.54 10.38 20.32
CA THR A 170 -19.58 10.22 19.28
C THR A 170 -19.65 11.37 18.27
N ARG A 171 -18.94 12.46 18.45
CA ARG A 171 -19.03 13.64 17.57
C ARG A 171 -18.32 13.47 16.23
N TRP A 172 -17.22 12.76 16.18
CA TRP A 172 -16.50 12.55 14.92
C TRP A 172 -17.27 11.67 13.93
N ALA A 173 -18.00 10.66 14.42
CA ALA A 173 -18.78 9.74 13.58
C ALA A 173 -19.93 10.44 12.83
N SER A 174 -20.46 11.54 13.35
CA SER A 174 -21.48 12.35 12.67
C SER A 174 -20.89 13.36 11.68
N THR A 175 -19.63 13.74 11.86
CA THR A 175 -18.94 14.71 10.98
C THR A 175 -18.30 14.02 9.76
N CYS A 176 -17.80 12.78 9.93
CA CYS A 176 -17.16 11.98 8.87
C CYS A 176 -18.13 11.01 8.18
N ALA A 177 -19.42 11.01 8.49
CA ALA A 177 -20.39 10.20 7.75
C ALA A 177 -20.49 10.73 6.30
N PRO A 178 -20.25 9.90 5.28
CA PRO A 178 -20.40 10.32 3.91
C PRO A 178 -21.83 10.83 3.72
N ARG A 179 -21.96 12.06 3.20
CA ARG A 179 -23.24 12.66 2.89
C ARG A 179 -23.95 11.77 1.86
N GLY A 180 -24.82 10.86 2.31
CA GLY A 180 -25.58 9.99 1.41
C GLY A 180 -26.05 8.64 1.93
N THR A 181 -25.61 8.16 3.09
CA THR A 181 -26.13 6.89 3.64
C THR A 181 -27.25 7.14 4.66
N ARG A 182 -28.50 7.26 4.15
CA ARG A 182 -29.69 7.10 5.01
C ARG A 182 -29.68 5.66 5.54
N ARG A 183 -29.54 5.50 6.89
CA ARG A 183 -29.87 4.23 7.54
C ARG A 183 -31.35 3.93 7.23
N ARG A 184 -31.62 2.81 6.55
CA ARG A 184 -32.97 2.22 6.55
C ARG A 184 -33.15 1.62 7.94
N THR A 185 -34.15 2.11 8.63
CA THR A 185 -34.78 1.49 9.81
C THR A 185 -35.39 0.16 9.41
#